data_d4cf14b9791f60c140082877048d5c68
#
_entry.id   d4cf14b9791f60c140082877048d5c68
#
_cell.length_a   1.000
_cell.length_b   1.000
_cell.length_c   1.000
_cell.angle_alpha   90.00
_cell.angle_beta   90.00
_cell.angle_gamma   90.00
#
_symmetry.space_group_name_H-M   'P 1'
#
loop_
_entity.id
_entity.type
_entity.pdbx_description
1 polymer ?
#
loop_
_entity_poly.entity_id
_entity_poly.type
_entity_poly.pdbx_seq_one_letter_code
_entity_poly.pdbx_strand_id
1 'polypeptide(L)'
;DYLGSLKNVCKSFKKFFGITVLHQTIENWLFVNENILEFDLRHYSGYYVFDVEWIKINEEYKYRHTLLDSIFNCIVADAIYDTEDENTVEKFLRESTVNKNKIAITTDLDKKYASIIPKLGFKHQLCIFHTKKSLNKQLKTFKDKNRISDEEYQECHKQLKIIKDLFDLNDYDEFKKEVTP
;
A
#
# COMPACT_ATOMS: atom_id res chain seq x y z
N ASP A 1 -0.87 -7.93 11.04
CA ASP A 1 -1.95 -8.62 10.30
C ASP A 1 -2.86 -9.44 11.21
N TYR A 2 -3.43 -8.81 12.24
CA TYR A 2 -4.30 -9.53 13.18
C TYR A 2 -5.78 -9.59 12.75
N LEU A 3 -6.20 -8.81 11.76
CA LEU A 3 -7.60 -8.71 11.35
C LEU A 3 -7.90 -9.29 9.95
N GLY A 4 -6.95 -9.98 9.33
CA GLY A 4 -7.01 -10.40 7.93
C GLY A 4 -8.05 -11.47 7.54
N SER A 5 -8.83 -12.03 8.47
CA SER A 5 -9.95 -12.91 8.13
C SER A 5 -11.01 -12.95 9.24
N LEU A 6 -12.27 -13.13 8.86
CA LEU A 6 -13.38 -13.32 9.81
C LEU A 6 -13.10 -14.46 10.82
N LYS A 7 -12.32 -15.48 10.43
CA LYS A 7 -11.88 -16.55 11.33
C LYS A 7 -10.95 -16.04 12.43
N ASN A 8 -10.09 -15.08 12.14
CA ASN A 8 -9.22 -14.46 13.14
C ASN A 8 -10.01 -13.58 14.10
N VAL A 9 -11.00 -12.86 13.59
CA VAL A 9 -11.95 -12.08 14.43
C VAL A 9 -12.67 -13.02 15.38
N CYS A 10 -13.22 -14.16 14.91
CA CYS A 10 -13.84 -15.17 15.77
C CYS A 10 -12.92 -15.68 16.87
N LYS A 11 -11.63 -15.96 16.54
CA LYS A 11 -10.63 -16.38 17.52
C LYS A 11 -10.36 -15.31 18.56
N SER A 12 -10.31 -14.05 18.14
CA SER A 12 -10.13 -12.91 19.05
C SER A 12 -11.30 -12.75 20.01
N PHE A 13 -12.54 -12.87 19.53
CA PHE A 13 -13.73 -12.87 20.40
C PHE A 13 -13.67 -13.98 21.46
N LYS A 14 -13.29 -15.19 21.06
CA LYS A 14 -13.10 -16.30 22.02
C LYS A 14 -12.00 -16.02 23.02
N LYS A 15 -10.85 -15.48 22.55
CA LYS A 15 -9.67 -15.23 23.40
C LYS A 15 -9.89 -14.11 24.40
N PHE A 16 -10.49 -12.99 24.00
CA PHE A 16 -10.60 -11.78 24.81
C PHE A 16 -11.89 -11.71 25.63
N PHE A 17 -12.98 -12.26 25.11
CA PHE A 17 -14.30 -12.16 25.72
C PHE A 17 -14.88 -13.51 26.17
N GLY A 18 -14.20 -14.63 25.87
CA GLY A 18 -14.71 -15.97 26.16
C GLY A 18 -15.93 -16.39 25.33
N ILE A 19 -16.31 -15.58 24.33
CA ILE A 19 -17.51 -15.78 23.52
C ILE A 19 -17.13 -16.50 22.22
N THR A 20 -17.84 -17.58 21.90
CA THR A 20 -17.72 -18.25 20.61
C THR A 20 -18.73 -17.70 19.65
N VAL A 21 -18.29 -16.99 18.60
CA VAL A 21 -19.12 -16.50 17.49
C VAL A 21 -18.73 -17.18 16.18
N LEU A 22 -19.75 -17.43 15.35
CA LEU A 22 -19.53 -17.94 14.00
C LEU A 22 -19.13 -16.77 13.07
N HIS A 23 -18.32 -17.05 12.04
CA HIS A 23 -17.95 -16.03 11.05
C HIS A 23 -19.16 -15.41 10.36
N GLN A 24 -20.21 -16.20 10.10
CA GLN A 24 -21.51 -15.73 9.58
C GLN A 24 -22.16 -14.67 10.46
N THR A 25 -22.07 -14.83 11.78
CA THR A 25 -22.60 -13.84 12.74
C THR A 25 -21.86 -12.52 12.64
N ILE A 26 -20.54 -12.56 12.50
CA ILE A 26 -19.72 -11.34 12.34
C ILE A 26 -20.01 -10.69 10.99
N GLU A 27 -20.14 -11.48 9.93
CA GLU A 27 -20.51 -11.01 8.60
C GLU A 27 -21.87 -10.29 8.62
N ASN A 28 -22.87 -10.89 9.27
CA ASN A 28 -24.18 -10.28 9.44
C ASN A 28 -24.11 -8.98 10.26
N TRP A 29 -23.30 -8.93 11.32
CA TRP A 29 -23.09 -7.70 12.09
C TRP A 29 -22.45 -6.59 11.27
N LEU A 30 -21.47 -6.92 10.44
CA LEU A 30 -20.86 -5.94 9.53
C LEU A 30 -21.90 -5.42 8.54
N PHE A 31 -22.68 -6.29 7.93
CA PHE A 31 -23.72 -5.90 6.98
C PHE A 31 -24.81 -5.02 7.61
N VAL A 32 -25.33 -5.40 8.79
CA VAL A 32 -26.35 -4.61 9.49
C VAL A 32 -25.83 -3.25 9.95
N ASN A 33 -24.53 -3.15 10.28
CA ASN A 33 -23.90 -1.94 10.77
C ASN A 33 -23.13 -1.19 9.68
N GLU A 34 -23.28 -1.52 8.41
CA GLU A 34 -22.61 -0.86 7.31
C GLU A 34 -22.80 0.67 7.35
N ASN A 35 -24.01 1.12 7.65
CA ASN A 35 -24.33 2.55 7.80
C ASN A 35 -23.80 3.19 9.11
N ILE A 36 -23.50 2.38 10.13
CA ILE A 36 -22.94 2.87 11.41
C ILE A 36 -21.41 2.98 11.31
N LEU A 37 -20.81 2.22 10.40
CA LEU A 37 -19.37 2.27 10.08
C LEU A 37 -19.01 3.43 9.16
N GLU A 38 -19.92 4.30 8.78
CA GLU A 38 -19.58 5.67 8.40
C GLU A 38 -19.01 6.37 9.65
N PHE A 39 -17.82 5.91 10.00
CA PHE A 39 -16.97 6.66 10.92
C PHE A 39 -16.83 8.05 10.31
N ASP A 40 -17.45 9.01 10.96
CA ASP A 40 -17.21 10.43 10.72
C ASP A 40 -15.75 10.76 11.11
N LEU A 41 -14.82 10.15 10.39
CA LEU A 41 -13.40 10.47 10.45
C LEU A 41 -13.22 11.81 9.72
N ARG A 42 -13.85 12.89 10.29
CA ARG A 42 -13.76 14.26 9.77
C ARG A 42 -12.33 14.75 9.69
N HIS A 43 -11.38 14.02 10.26
CA HIS A 43 -9.98 14.41 10.36
C HIS A 43 -9.07 13.27 9.88
N TYR A 44 -9.04 13.05 8.58
CA TYR A 44 -8.00 12.22 7.99
C TYR A 44 -6.64 12.90 8.10
N SER A 45 -5.59 12.12 8.28
CA SER A 45 -4.23 12.63 8.52
C SER A 45 -3.67 13.45 7.35
N GLY A 46 -4.08 13.13 6.13
CA GLY A 46 -3.51 13.70 4.90
C GLY A 46 -2.36 12.87 4.34
N TYR A 47 -1.94 11.81 5.03
CA TYR A 47 -0.94 10.85 4.58
C TYR A 47 -1.63 9.55 4.19
N TYR A 48 -1.59 9.21 2.92
CA TYR A 48 -2.31 8.06 2.39
C TYR A 48 -1.38 7.06 1.73
N VAL A 49 -1.82 5.81 1.70
CA VAL A 49 -1.26 4.76 0.85
C VAL A 49 -2.34 4.35 -0.14
N PHE A 50 -2.00 4.37 -1.41
CA PHE A 50 -2.87 3.92 -2.49
C PHE A 50 -2.27 2.68 -3.14
N ASP A 51 -3.11 1.67 -3.31
CA ASP A 51 -2.74 0.42 -3.97
C ASP A 51 -3.88 -0.08 -4.85
N VAL A 52 -3.52 -0.81 -5.92
CA VAL A 52 -4.47 -1.46 -6.82
C VAL A 52 -4.18 -2.95 -6.83
N GLU A 53 -5.17 -3.73 -6.42
CA GLU A 53 -5.11 -5.18 -6.38
C GLU A 53 -5.90 -5.78 -7.54
N TRP A 54 -5.31 -6.75 -8.24
CA TRP A 54 -6.01 -7.54 -9.24
C TRP A 54 -6.81 -8.63 -8.53
N ILE A 55 -8.11 -8.59 -8.70
CA ILE A 55 -9.02 -9.58 -8.12
C ILE A 55 -9.79 -10.29 -9.24
N LYS A 56 -10.16 -11.53 -8.99
CA LYS A 56 -10.95 -12.32 -9.96
C LYS A 56 -12.37 -12.44 -9.44
N ILE A 57 -13.34 -11.89 -10.20
CA ILE A 57 -14.78 -11.94 -9.89
C ILE A 57 -15.48 -12.55 -11.10
N ASN A 58 -16.21 -13.64 -10.90
CA ASN A 58 -16.93 -14.35 -11.96
C ASN A 58 -16.06 -14.65 -13.20
N GLU A 59 -14.83 -15.15 -12.95
CA GLU A 59 -13.81 -15.46 -13.94
C GLU A 59 -13.20 -14.26 -14.69
N GLU A 60 -13.66 -13.04 -14.48
CA GLU A 60 -13.09 -11.81 -15.01
C GLU A 60 -12.12 -11.15 -14.03
N TYR A 61 -11.04 -10.57 -14.56
CA TYR A 61 -10.14 -9.75 -13.76
C TYR A 61 -10.74 -8.35 -13.59
N LYS A 62 -10.76 -7.90 -12.34
CA LYS A 62 -11.17 -6.56 -11.94
C LYS A 62 -10.05 -5.93 -11.11
N TYR A 63 -10.10 -4.62 -10.94
CA TYR A 63 -9.10 -3.82 -10.24
C TYR A 63 -9.72 -3.20 -9.00
N ARG A 64 -9.28 -3.65 -7.84
CA ARG A 64 -9.70 -3.08 -6.57
C ARG A 64 -8.76 -1.95 -6.21
N HIS A 65 -9.28 -0.73 -6.21
CA HIS A 65 -8.58 0.47 -5.77
C HIS A 65 -8.83 0.69 -4.28
N THR A 66 -7.77 0.77 -3.50
CA THR A 66 -7.87 0.99 -2.05
C THR A 66 -7.02 2.20 -1.65
N LEU A 67 -7.63 3.15 -0.96
CA LEU A 67 -6.96 4.27 -0.32
C LEU A 67 -7.01 4.09 1.18
N LEU A 68 -5.85 4.05 1.83
CA LEU A 68 -5.68 3.85 3.27
C LEU A 68 -5.08 5.11 3.88
N ASP A 69 -5.57 5.56 5.03
CA ASP A 69 -4.88 6.53 5.88
C ASP A 69 -3.75 5.81 6.65
N SER A 70 -2.50 6.20 6.38
CA SER A 70 -1.32 5.52 6.93
C SER A 70 -1.08 5.80 8.41
N ILE A 71 -1.62 6.89 8.95
CA ILE A 71 -1.47 7.25 10.36
C ILE A 71 -2.55 6.57 11.21
N PHE A 72 -3.80 6.60 10.74
CA PHE A 72 -4.91 6.01 11.47
C PHE A 72 -5.14 4.53 11.13
N ASN A 73 -4.43 3.98 10.13
CA ASN A 73 -4.56 2.60 9.65
C ASN A 73 -6.01 2.22 9.31
N CYS A 74 -6.74 3.14 8.70
CA CYS A 74 -8.11 2.91 8.29
C CYS A 74 -8.31 3.10 6.79
N ILE A 75 -9.27 2.37 6.23
CA ILE A 75 -9.64 2.51 4.82
C ILE A 75 -10.40 3.83 4.67
N VAL A 76 -9.92 4.68 3.76
CA VAL A 76 -10.53 5.96 3.38
C VAL A 76 -11.55 5.76 2.29
N ALA A 77 -11.22 4.90 1.31
CA ALA A 77 -12.08 4.51 0.20
C ALA A 77 -11.62 3.17 -0.38
N ASP A 78 -12.58 2.42 -0.89
CA ASP A 78 -12.38 1.13 -1.54
C ASP A 78 -13.41 1.00 -2.68
N ALA A 79 -12.96 0.68 -3.87
CA ALA A 79 -13.85 0.49 -5.02
C ALA A 79 -13.26 -0.47 -6.05
N ILE A 80 -14.15 -1.12 -6.82
CA ILE A 80 -13.77 -2.08 -7.86
C ILE A 80 -14.11 -1.48 -9.22
N TYR A 81 -13.14 -1.56 -10.14
CA TYR A 81 -13.25 -1.06 -11.51
C TYR A 81 -12.88 -2.13 -12.53
N ASP A 82 -13.32 -1.92 -13.77
CA ASP A 82 -12.97 -2.78 -14.90
C ASP A 82 -11.58 -2.47 -15.48
N THR A 83 -11.05 -1.30 -15.19
CA THR A 83 -9.76 -0.81 -15.71
C THR A 83 -8.93 -0.17 -14.61
N GLU A 84 -7.62 -0.11 -14.86
CA GLU A 84 -6.62 0.57 -14.04
C GLU A 84 -5.93 1.70 -14.81
N ASP A 85 -6.63 2.32 -15.76
CA ASP A 85 -6.08 3.43 -16.54
C ASP A 85 -5.93 4.72 -15.68
N GLU A 86 -5.22 5.71 -16.25
CA GLU A 86 -4.95 6.98 -15.58
C GLU A 86 -6.23 7.73 -15.19
N ASN A 87 -7.26 7.69 -16.04
CA ASN A 87 -8.51 8.40 -15.80
C ASN A 87 -9.29 7.78 -14.64
N THR A 88 -9.34 6.44 -14.60
CA THR A 88 -10.00 5.69 -13.52
C THR A 88 -9.32 5.96 -12.18
N VAL A 89 -7.99 5.91 -12.15
CA VAL A 89 -7.19 6.21 -10.95
C VAL A 89 -7.37 7.66 -10.50
N GLU A 90 -7.24 8.62 -11.43
CA GLU A 90 -7.41 10.04 -11.11
C GLU A 90 -8.81 10.33 -10.56
N LYS A 91 -9.84 9.76 -11.18
CA LYS A 91 -11.24 9.89 -10.72
C LYS A 91 -11.41 9.34 -9.31
N PHE A 92 -10.97 8.10 -9.06
CA PHE A 92 -11.06 7.47 -7.74
C PHE A 92 -10.37 8.31 -6.67
N LEU A 93 -9.12 8.70 -6.88
CA LEU A 93 -8.36 9.49 -5.90
C LEU A 93 -8.98 10.87 -5.66
N ARG A 94 -9.47 11.52 -6.70
CA ARG A 94 -10.16 12.81 -6.61
C ARG A 94 -11.42 12.73 -5.75
N GLU A 95 -12.29 11.77 -6.05
CA GLU A 95 -13.54 11.55 -5.31
C GLU A 95 -13.29 11.14 -3.86
N SER A 96 -12.33 10.24 -3.64
CA SER A 96 -11.98 9.73 -2.31
C SER A 96 -11.35 10.77 -1.40
N THR A 97 -10.77 11.84 -1.95
CA THR A 97 -10.04 12.87 -1.18
C THR A 97 -10.71 14.23 -1.16
N VAL A 98 -11.96 14.32 -1.62
CA VAL A 98 -12.77 15.56 -1.51
C VAL A 98 -12.90 15.94 -0.04
N ASN A 99 -12.63 17.21 0.28
CA ASN A 99 -12.72 17.79 1.62
C ASN A 99 -11.84 17.11 2.68
N LYS A 100 -10.82 16.38 2.27
CA LYS A 100 -9.85 15.75 3.18
C LYS A 100 -8.50 16.48 3.14
N ASN A 101 -7.72 16.35 4.19
CA ASN A 101 -6.35 16.87 4.24
C ASN A 101 -5.52 16.25 3.13
N LYS A 102 -4.64 17.07 2.51
CA LYS A 102 -3.81 16.67 1.37
C LYS A 102 -2.34 16.94 1.66
N ILE A 103 -1.60 15.92 2.08
CA ILE A 103 -0.17 16.04 2.36
C ILE A 103 0.62 15.15 1.41
N ALA A 104 0.46 13.84 1.47
CA ALA A 104 1.19 12.91 0.63
C ALA A 104 0.40 11.65 0.32
N ILE A 105 0.66 11.06 -0.86
CA ILE A 105 0.20 9.72 -1.22
C ILE A 105 1.41 8.86 -1.58
N THR A 106 1.52 7.71 -0.91
CA THR A 106 2.49 6.66 -1.24
C THR A 106 1.87 5.66 -2.19
N THR A 107 2.57 5.34 -3.29
CA THR A 107 2.14 4.33 -4.27
C THR A 107 3.26 3.36 -4.59
N ASP A 108 2.98 2.35 -5.40
CA ASP A 108 4.01 1.57 -6.06
C ASP A 108 4.80 2.39 -7.11
N LEU A 109 5.58 1.71 -7.96
CA LEU A 109 6.49 2.35 -8.91
C LEU A 109 5.86 2.62 -10.30
N ASP A 110 4.54 2.51 -10.46
CA ASP A 110 3.92 2.79 -11.75
C ASP A 110 4.05 4.29 -12.09
N LYS A 111 4.55 4.55 -13.29
CA LYS A 111 4.86 5.91 -13.77
C LYS A 111 3.63 6.81 -13.86
N LYS A 112 2.45 6.25 -14.05
CA LYS A 112 1.19 7.02 -14.16
C LYS A 112 0.92 7.88 -12.92
N TYR A 113 1.32 7.41 -11.74
CA TYR A 113 1.08 8.14 -10.48
C TYR A 113 1.88 9.44 -10.37
N ALA A 114 3.05 9.52 -11.00
CA ALA A 114 3.89 10.71 -10.98
C ALA A 114 3.21 11.95 -11.61
N SER A 115 2.30 11.73 -12.56
CA SER A 115 1.51 12.80 -13.19
C SER A 115 0.21 13.09 -12.43
N ILE A 116 -0.45 12.06 -11.89
CA ILE A 116 -1.79 12.15 -11.29
C ILE A 116 -1.71 12.81 -9.90
N ILE A 117 -0.83 12.32 -9.03
CA ILE A 117 -0.83 12.69 -7.61
C ILE A 117 -0.54 14.17 -7.38
N PRO A 118 0.47 14.80 -8.05
CA PRO A 118 0.69 16.24 -7.91
C PRO A 118 -0.48 17.11 -8.42
N LYS A 119 -1.17 16.68 -9.49
CA LYS A 119 -2.38 17.39 -9.98
C LYS A 119 -3.51 17.44 -8.97
N LEU A 120 -3.57 16.45 -8.07
CA LEU A 120 -4.56 16.38 -7.00
C LEU A 120 -4.17 17.19 -5.76
N GLY A 121 -2.95 17.79 -5.75
CA GLY A 121 -2.44 18.62 -4.66
C GLY A 121 -1.69 17.85 -3.58
N PHE A 122 -1.23 16.63 -3.85
CA PHE A 122 -0.44 15.82 -2.93
C PHE A 122 1.04 15.78 -3.33
N LYS A 123 1.91 15.57 -2.34
CA LYS A 123 3.27 15.08 -2.59
C LYS A 123 3.21 13.60 -2.95
N HIS A 124 3.93 13.20 -3.98
CA HIS A 124 4.03 11.80 -4.37
C HIS A 124 5.23 11.15 -3.67
N GLN A 125 5.01 10.02 -3.03
CA GLN A 125 6.03 9.18 -2.42
C GLN A 125 6.00 7.78 -3.03
N LEU A 126 7.15 7.27 -3.41
CA LEU A 126 7.27 5.88 -3.86
C LEU A 126 7.34 4.94 -2.66
N CYS A 127 6.66 3.82 -2.75
CA CYS A 127 6.67 2.79 -1.72
C CYS A 127 8.07 2.17 -1.58
N ILE A 128 8.66 2.29 -0.40
CA ILE A 128 9.99 1.75 -0.09
C ILE A 128 10.05 0.24 -0.32
N PHE A 129 9.01 -0.49 0.08
CA PHE A 129 8.92 -1.93 -0.15
C PHE A 129 9.01 -2.30 -1.63
N HIS A 130 8.21 -1.64 -2.49
CA HIS A 130 8.24 -1.86 -3.93
C HIS A 130 9.57 -1.42 -4.56
N THR A 131 10.16 -0.34 -4.07
CA THR A 131 11.50 0.12 -4.49
C THR A 131 12.56 -0.94 -4.20
N LYS A 132 12.63 -1.45 -2.96
CA LYS A 132 13.57 -2.51 -2.58
C LYS A 132 13.35 -3.80 -3.39
N LYS A 133 12.09 -4.18 -3.63
CA LYS A 133 11.73 -5.34 -4.47
C LYS A 133 12.17 -5.14 -5.92
N SER A 134 11.96 -3.96 -6.48
CA SER A 134 12.36 -3.61 -7.84
C SER A 134 13.89 -3.66 -8.02
N LEU A 135 14.65 -3.11 -7.07
CA LEU A 135 16.12 -3.17 -7.09
C LEU A 135 16.64 -4.61 -7.12
N ASN A 136 16.06 -5.50 -6.30
CA ASN A 136 16.43 -6.93 -6.35
C ASN A 136 16.13 -7.57 -7.70
N LYS A 137 14.98 -7.26 -8.29
CA LYS A 137 14.59 -7.77 -9.61
C LYS A 137 15.54 -7.27 -10.69
N GLN A 138 15.91 -5.98 -10.63
CA GLN A 138 16.85 -5.39 -11.59
C GLN A 138 18.24 -6.03 -11.50
N LEU A 139 18.76 -6.26 -10.28
CA LEU A 139 20.05 -6.93 -10.08
C LEU A 139 20.03 -8.35 -10.66
N LYS A 140 18.95 -9.11 -10.42
CA LYS A 140 18.79 -10.45 -11.01
C LYS A 140 18.77 -10.39 -12.53
N THR A 141 17.99 -9.47 -13.10
CA THR A 141 17.93 -9.28 -14.55
C THR A 141 19.30 -8.88 -15.14
N PHE A 142 20.07 -8.06 -14.42
CA PHE A 142 21.43 -7.67 -14.80
C PHE A 142 22.35 -8.88 -14.84
N LYS A 143 22.31 -9.76 -13.82
CA LYS A 143 23.04 -11.02 -13.81
C LYS A 143 22.75 -11.85 -15.04
N ASP A 144 21.45 -12.09 -15.31
CA ASP A 144 21.01 -12.96 -16.40
C ASP A 144 21.43 -12.41 -17.79
N LYS A 145 21.35 -11.08 -17.97
CA LYS A 145 21.70 -10.43 -19.23
C LYS A 145 23.20 -10.35 -19.48
N ASN A 146 24.00 -10.04 -18.46
CA ASN A 146 25.43 -9.78 -18.61
C ASN A 146 26.29 -11.03 -18.32
N ARG A 147 25.66 -12.16 -17.93
CA ARG A 147 26.35 -13.42 -17.63
C ARG A 147 27.48 -13.25 -16.61
N ILE A 148 27.28 -12.38 -15.60
CA ILE A 148 28.26 -12.19 -14.53
C ILE A 148 28.36 -13.45 -13.68
N SER A 149 29.53 -13.69 -13.10
CA SER A 149 29.78 -14.84 -12.23
C SER A 149 28.92 -14.78 -10.95
N ASP A 150 28.82 -15.91 -10.25
CA ASP A 150 28.11 -15.95 -8.97
C ASP A 150 28.81 -15.11 -7.91
N GLU A 151 30.15 -15.03 -7.95
CA GLU A 151 30.95 -14.21 -7.05
C GLU A 151 30.68 -12.71 -7.26
N GLU A 152 30.71 -12.26 -8.51
CA GLU A 152 30.38 -10.87 -8.86
C GLU A 152 28.94 -10.51 -8.48
N TYR A 153 27.99 -11.42 -8.70
CA TYR A 153 26.61 -11.23 -8.28
C TYR A 153 26.48 -11.07 -6.77
N GLN A 154 27.19 -11.89 -5.98
CA GLN A 154 27.16 -11.80 -4.51
C GLN A 154 27.75 -10.46 -4.03
N GLU A 155 28.80 -9.97 -4.66
CA GLU A 155 29.39 -8.68 -4.31
C GLU A 155 28.41 -7.53 -4.62
N CYS A 156 27.81 -7.51 -5.81
CA CYS A 156 26.76 -6.55 -6.15
C CYS A 156 25.57 -6.63 -5.17
N HIS A 157 25.20 -7.83 -4.73
CA HIS A 157 24.12 -8.01 -3.78
C HIS A 157 24.44 -7.44 -2.39
N LYS A 158 25.70 -7.55 -1.94
CA LYS A 158 26.15 -6.91 -0.68
C LYS A 158 26.05 -5.39 -0.76
N GLN A 159 26.54 -4.80 -1.86
CA GLN A 159 26.46 -3.35 -2.10
C GLN A 159 25.00 -2.88 -2.16
N LEU A 160 24.13 -3.63 -2.87
CA LEU A 160 22.71 -3.33 -2.92
C LEU A 160 22.04 -3.41 -1.54
N LYS A 161 22.51 -4.29 -0.66
CA LYS A 161 22.01 -4.36 0.72
C LYS A 161 22.28 -3.05 1.47
N ILE A 162 23.51 -2.52 1.38
CA ILE A 162 23.86 -1.23 2.00
C ILE A 162 22.92 -0.13 1.51
N ILE A 163 22.69 -0.02 0.19
CA ILE A 163 21.76 0.95 -0.38
C ILE A 163 20.34 0.76 0.16
N LYS A 164 19.88 -0.48 0.33
CA LYS A 164 18.53 -0.74 0.87
C LYS A 164 18.40 -0.39 2.35
N ASP A 165 19.47 -0.56 3.10
CA ASP A 165 19.49 -0.22 4.52
C ASP A 165 19.36 1.30 4.73
N LEU A 166 19.82 2.14 3.78
CA LEU A 166 19.60 3.59 3.79
C LEU A 166 18.11 3.98 3.77
N PHE A 167 17.24 3.16 3.16
CA PHE A 167 15.79 3.41 3.18
C PHE A 167 15.13 3.13 4.53
N ASP A 168 15.84 2.50 5.47
CA ASP A 168 15.34 2.20 6.81
C ASP A 168 15.77 3.26 7.84
N LEU A 169 16.60 4.24 7.43
CA LEU A 169 16.96 5.37 8.27
C LEU A 169 15.73 6.24 8.54
N ASN A 170 15.50 6.55 9.80
CA ASN A 170 14.34 7.32 10.23
C ASN A 170 14.60 8.84 10.24
N ASP A 171 15.86 9.24 10.05
CA ASP A 171 16.30 10.63 10.11
C ASP A 171 16.92 11.06 8.78
N TYR A 172 16.42 12.17 8.22
CA TYR A 172 16.95 12.75 6.98
C TYR A 172 18.40 13.21 7.13
N ASP A 173 18.78 13.74 8.29
CA ASP A 173 20.14 14.21 8.55
C ASP A 173 21.12 13.04 8.66
N GLU A 174 20.69 11.91 9.21
CA GLU A 174 21.46 10.66 9.22
C GLU A 174 21.63 10.13 7.79
N PHE A 175 20.56 10.04 7.03
CA PHE A 175 20.61 9.66 5.62
C PHE A 175 21.58 10.54 4.82
N LYS A 176 21.52 11.86 5.01
CA LYS A 176 22.38 12.80 4.29
C LYS A 176 23.86 12.61 4.62
N LYS A 177 24.22 12.26 5.85
CA LYS A 177 25.61 11.97 6.24
C LYS A 177 26.15 10.73 5.56
N GLU A 178 25.31 9.69 5.41
CA GLU A 178 25.71 8.41 4.80
C GLU A 178 25.87 8.48 3.27
N VAL A 179 25.14 9.38 2.59
CA VAL A 179 25.18 9.51 1.12
C VAL A 179 26.03 10.67 0.60
N THR A 180 26.54 11.53 1.46
CA THR A 180 27.43 12.62 1.05
C THR A 180 28.87 12.17 1.19
N PRO A 181 29.69 12.14 0.09
CA PRO A 181 31.09 11.74 0.15
C PRO A 181 31.95 12.70 0.96
#